data_2511e5e9e859e9740df5f0e8b6ea239a
#
_entry.id   2511e5e9e859e9740df5f0e8b6ea239a
#
_cell.length_a   1.000
_cell.length_b   1.000
_cell.length_c   1.000
_cell.angle_alpha   90.00
_cell.angle_beta   90.00
_cell.angle_gamma   90.00
#
_symmetry.space_group_name_H-M   'P 1'
#
loop_
_entity.id
_entity.type
_entity.pdbx_description
1 polymer ?
#
loop_
_entity_poly.entity_id
_entity_poly.type
_entity_poly.pdbx_seq_one_letter_code
_entity_poly.pdbx_strand_id
1 'polypeptide(L)'
;MLTSVTGINWGDEGKGRVIDLLAENADIVVRYQGGNNAGHTVVTSQGKFVLNLLPSGILHPDVICILGDGMVVDLEHLANEIKQIEDRGISINPKHLKLSKKATISMPWHRIQDELEENRLERTGSAFGSTRRGIAYAYSDKYRKKTLRLGDLLHLDDTAVQARLKTILESKNLELAGCYHQEPMSYPALLDWCREQSEKFSKYICDTGTFIDKALSCGKKVILEAQLGALRDIDYGIFPYTSSSSTISAYGPIGAEIPGRHADHVVGVLKAYSTCVGAGPFVAENAVSEKWQQDLRAAGGEFGAATGRPRRVGPFDAVASRYGLRCQHADKIALTKLDVLSSMKEIPIITGYNDPNGSLVEFDPTDNLDSCTPVIYKVPGWEEDISHCRTFDELPANAKNYIKTIEDMLHAEINFISVGAKRDEYLLKGEWL
;
A
#
# COMPACT_ATOMS: atom_id res chain seq x y z
N MET A 1 22.15 -5.37 -1.72
CA MET A 1 21.19 -4.96 -2.75
C MET A 1 19.93 -4.44 -2.08
N LEU A 2 19.45 -3.28 -2.49
CA LEU A 2 18.26 -2.63 -1.97
C LEU A 2 17.21 -2.53 -3.08
N THR A 3 16.07 -3.19 -2.92
CA THR A 3 14.98 -3.19 -3.91
C THR A 3 13.74 -2.53 -3.32
N SER A 4 13.16 -1.56 -4.02
CA SER A 4 11.88 -0.94 -3.63
C SER A 4 10.75 -1.55 -4.44
N VAL A 5 9.67 -1.98 -3.79
CA VAL A 5 8.47 -2.52 -4.48
C VAL A 5 7.30 -1.56 -4.23
N THR A 6 6.81 -0.94 -5.29
CA THR A 6 5.85 0.17 -5.25
C THR A 6 4.65 -0.08 -6.15
N GLY A 7 3.52 0.56 -5.84
CA GLY A 7 2.35 0.59 -6.73
C GLY A 7 2.42 1.72 -7.72
N ILE A 8 2.05 1.46 -8.95
CA ILE A 8 2.08 2.47 -10.01
C ILE A 8 0.80 3.32 -10.00
N ASN A 9 -0.36 2.73 -9.74
CA ASN A 9 -1.65 3.40 -9.89
C ASN A 9 -2.29 3.77 -8.54
N TRP A 10 -3.52 3.35 -8.29
CA TRP A 10 -4.33 3.71 -7.11
C TRP A 10 -4.09 2.82 -5.89
N GLY A 11 -3.25 1.80 -5.98
CA GLY A 11 -3.11 0.75 -4.97
C GLY A 11 -3.86 -0.53 -5.35
N ASP A 12 -3.72 -1.56 -4.49
CA ASP A 12 -4.32 -2.88 -4.71
C ASP A 12 -3.85 -3.61 -5.97
N GLU A 13 -2.65 -3.24 -6.48
CA GLU A 13 -2.04 -3.88 -7.66
C GLU A 13 -1.52 -5.30 -7.40
N GLY A 14 -1.53 -5.77 -6.15
CA GLY A 14 -1.01 -7.09 -5.79
C GLY A 14 0.45 -7.09 -5.34
N LYS A 15 0.94 -5.97 -4.81
CA LYS A 15 2.31 -5.82 -4.29
C LYS A 15 2.69 -6.89 -3.28
N GLY A 16 1.79 -7.22 -2.34
CA GLY A 16 2.06 -8.23 -1.31
C GLY A 16 2.50 -9.57 -1.89
N ARG A 17 1.91 -10.01 -3.01
CA ARG A 17 2.32 -11.22 -3.71
C ARG A 17 3.71 -11.10 -4.33
N VAL A 18 4.00 -9.99 -5.01
CA VAL A 18 5.33 -9.75 -5.61
C VAL A 18 6.40 -9.73 -4.53
N ILE A 19 6.12 -9.09 -3.41
CA ILE A 19 7.03 -9.02 -2.26
C ILE A 19 7.22 -10.39 -1.62
N ASP A 20 6.15 -11.17 -1.45
CA ASP A 20 6.23 -12.53 -0.91
C ASP A 20 7.14 -13.44 -1.77
N LEU A 21 7.04 -13.33 -3.09
CA LEU A 21 7.94 -14.06 -4.01
C LEU A 21 9.38 -13.58 -3.92
N LEU A 22 9.60 -12.28 -3.89
CA LEU A 22 10.94 -11.71 -3.75
C LEU A 22 11.57 -12.03 -2.38
N ALA A 23 10.73 -12.17 -1.34
CA ALA A 23 11.15 -12.49 0.02
C ALA A 23 11.79 -13.89 0.14
N GLU A 24 11.51 -14.81 -0.77
CA GLU A 24 12.19 -16.13 -0.82
C GLU A 24 13.72 -15.99 -0.93
N ASN A 25 14.20 -14.91 -1.54
CA ASN A 25 15.63 -14.64 -1.74
C ASN A 25 16.11 -13.36 -1.03
N ALA A 26 15.31 -12.82 -0.10
CA ALA A 26 15.66 -11.63 0.66
C ALA A 26 16.05 -11.96 2.09
N ASP A 27 16.89 -11.12 2.68
CA ASP A 27 17.25 -11.21 4.10
C ASP A 27 16.32 -10.35 4.99
N ILE A 28 15.84 -9.21 4.44
CA ILE A 28 15.07 -8.22 5.20
C ILE A 28 13.95 -7.66 4.33
N VAL A 29 12.76 -7.50 4.91
CA VAL A 29 11.64 -6.75 4.31
C VAL A 29 11.22 -5.61 5.25
N VAL A 30 11.20 -4.38 4.72
CA VAL A 30 10.91 -3.16 5.49
C VAL A 30 9.65 -2.49 4.98
N ARG A 31 8.61 -2.37 5.80
CA ARG A 31 7.51 -1.42 5.55
C ARG A 31 8.00 -0.02 5.89
N TYR A 32 7.98 0.89 4.93
CA TYR A 32 8.60 2.20 5.08
C TYR A 32 7.60 3.36 5.23
N GLN A 33 6.29 3.13 5.01
CA GLN A 33 5.28 4.17 5.11
C GLN A 33 3.88 3.60 5.36
N GLY A 34 2.93 4.48 5.72
CA GLY A 34 1.55 4.16 5.96
C GLY A 34 1.31 3.57 7.35
N GLY A 35 0.25 2.81 7.50
CA GLY A 35 -0.16 2.18 8.75
C GLY A 35 -1.04 0.97 8.49
N ASN A 36 -2.02 0.72 9.38
CA ASN A 36 -2.95 -0.39 9.28
C ASN A 36 -4.09 -0.20 8.25
N ASN A 37 -4.00 0.81 7.40
CA ASN A 37 -4.88 1.02 6.25
C ASN A 37 -4.49 0.21 5.00
N ALA A 38 -3.37 -0.49 5.01
CA ALA A 38 -3.00 -1.43 3.94
C ALA A 38 -3.83 -2.73 4.03
N GLY A 39 -3.91 -3.45 2.91
CA GLY A 39 -4.52 -4.77 2.83
C GLY A 39 -3.73 -5.66 1.86
N HIS A 40 -2.52 -6.10 2.28
CA HIS A 40 -1.70 -6.98 1.46
C HIS A 40 -2.17 -8.42 1.59
N THR A 41 -2.72 -8.96 0.51
CA THR A 41 -3.17 -10.34 0.47
C THR A 41 -2.08 -11.23 -0.11
N VAL A 42 -1.72 -12.27 0.64
CA VAL A 42 -0.80 -13.33 0.22
C VAL A 42 -1.50 -14.68 0.34
N VAL A 43 -1.40 -15.51 -0.68
CA VAL A 43 -1.98 -16.87 -0.70
C VAL A 43 -0.84 -17.87 -0.69
N THR A 44 -0.76 -18.68 0.37
CA THR A 44 0.23 -19.74 0.55
C THR A 44 -0.45 -21.10 0.66
N SER A 45 0.33 -22.16 0.81
CA SER A 45 -0.20 -23.51 1.11
C SER A 45 -0.98 -23.59 2.45
N GLN A 46 -0.73 -22.64 3.37
CA GLN A 46 -1.43 -22.53 4.65
C GLN A 46 -2.72 -21.70 4.56
N GLY A 47 -3.07 -21.22 3.36
CA GLY A 47 -4.26 -20.43 3.08
C GLY A 47 -3.98 -18.95 2.78
N LYS A 48 -5.04 -18.15 2.87
CA LYS A 48 -5.02 -16.72 2.58
C LYS A 48 -4.66 -15.92 3.84
N PHE A 49 -3.65 -15.07 3.73
CA PHE A 49 -3.26 -14.07 4.74
C PHE A 49 -3.60 -12.66 4.25
N VAL A 50 -4.09 -11.83 5.15
CA VAL A 50 -4.32 -10.40 4.89
C VAL A 50 -3.50 -9.62 5.91
N LEU A 51 -2.44 -8.96 5.44
CA LEU A 51 -1.49 -8.22 6.25
C LEU A 51 -1.78 -6.71 6.16
N ASN A 52 -1.83 -6.05 7.30
CA ASN A 52 -2.10 -4.62 7.40
C ASN A 52 -0.84 -3.83 7.81
N LEU A 53 -0.21 -4.20 8.91
CA LEU A 53 1.02 -3.58 9.43
C LEU A 53 2.25 -4.43 9.15
N LEU A 54 2.14 -5.75 9.33
CA LEU A 54 3.26 -6.66 9.14
C LEU A 54 3.70 -6.68 7.67
N PRO A 55 5.02 -6.66 7.40
CA PRO A 55 5.55 -6.85 6.05
C PRO A 55 5.19 -8.21 5.49
N SER A 56 5.04 -8.31 4.16
CA SER A 56 4.69 -9.57 3.49
C SER A 56 5.73 -10.68 3.69
N GLY A 57 6.98 -10.31 3.96
CA GLY A 57 8.06 -11.24 4.31
C GLY A 57 7.86 -11.99 5.64
N ILE A 58 6.89 -11.60 6.49
CA ILE A 58 6.64 -12.26 7.79
C ILE A 58 6.24 -13.72 7.66
N LEU A 59 5.79 -14.13 6.49
CA LEU A 59 5.42 -15.50 6.17
C LEU A 59 6.63 -16.41 5.88
N HIS A 60 7.84 -15.83 5.83
CA HIS A 60 9.11 -16.54 5.62
C HIS A 60 9.93 -16.54 6.91
N PRO A 61 10.22 -17.71 7.51
CA PRO A 61 10.83 -17.80 8.86
C PRO A 61 12.23 -17.21 8.94
N ASP A 62 12.97 -17.17 7.83
CA ASP A 62 14.35 -16.70 7.78
C ASP A 62 14.47 -15.22 7.41
N VAL A 63 13.35 -14.54 7.11
CA VAL A 63 13.31 -13.13 6.71
C VAL A 63 13.07 -12.25 7.92
N ILE A 64 13.88 -11.23 8.09
CA ILE A 64 13.69 -10.22 9.13
C ILE A 64 12.73 -9.15 8.62
N CYS A 65 11.63 -8.95 9.32
CA CYS A 65 10.61 -7.97 9.01
C CYS A 65 10.76 -6.70 9.86
N ILE A 66 10.67 -5.54 9.25
CA ILE A 66 10.89 -4.25 9.93
C ILE A 66 9.72 -3.31 9.66
N LEU A 67 9.20 -2.68 10.73
CA LEU A 67 8.36 -1.50 10.62
C LEU A 67 9.26 -0.26 10.77
N GLY A 68 9.43 0.48 9.66
CA GLY A 68 10.34 1.62 9.55
C GLY A 68 9.78 2.91 10.18
N ASP A 69 10.62 3.95 10.24
CA ASP A 69 10.29 5.27 10.82
C ASP A 69 9.14 5.98 10.08
N GLY A 70 9.03 5.76 8.77
CA GLY A 70 7.98 6.40 7.98
C GLY A 70 6.57 5.93 8.34
N MET A 71 6.40 4.85 9.10
CA MET A 71 5.09 4.31 9.46
C MET A 71 4.46 5.04 10.66
N VAL A 72 3.11 4.94 10.71
CA VAL A 72 2.31 5.18 11.90
C VAL A 72 1.76 3.84 12.39
N VAL A 73 2.13 3.46 13.60
CA VAL A 73 1.93 2.10 14.11
C VAL A 73 0.81 2.06 15.15
N ASP A 74 -0.30 1.42 14.80
CA ASP A 74 -1.37 1.06 15.72
C ASP A 74 -0.97 -0.23 16.45
N LEU A 75 -0.60 -0.09 17.72
CA LEU A 75 -0.05 -1.19 18.53
C LEU A 75 -1.10 -2.24 18.91
N GLU A 76 -2.35 -1.83 19.10
CA GLU A 76 -3.43 -2.78 19.37
C GLU A 76 -3.72 -3.63 18.13
N HIS A 77 -3.76 -2.99 16.95
CA HIS A 77 -3.93 -3.70 15.70
C HIS A 77 -2.74 -4.64 15.42
N LEU A 78 -1.51 -4.17 15.68
CA LEU A 78 -0.30 -4.99 15.52
C LEU A 78 -0.31 -6.22 16.44
N ALA A 79 -0.73 -6.08 17.70
CA ALA A 79 -0.85 -7.20 18.62
C ALA A 79 -1.85 -8.25 18.12
N ASN A 80 -3.00 -7.81 17.59
CA ASN A 80 -4.01 -8.69 17.03
C ASN A 80 -3.52 -9.39 15.74
N GLU A 81 -2.81 -8.66 14.88
CA GLU A 81 -2.25 -9.20 13.65
C GLU A 81 -1.16 -10.25 13.94
N ILE A 82 -0.26 -9.97 14.88
CA ILE A 82 0.74 -10.95 15.37
C ILE A 82 0.05 -12.21 15.86
N LYS A 83 -0.95 -12.07 16.73
CA LYS A 83 -1.70 -13.22 17.25
C LYS A 83 -2.34 -14.05 16.14
N GLN A 84 -2.95 -13.42 15.13
CA GLN A 84 -3.55 -14.12 13.99
C GLN A 84 -2.53 -14.93 13.19
N ILE A 85 -1.31 -14.44 13.07
CA ILE A 85 -0.21 -15.14 12.39
C ILE A 85 0.30 -16.29 13.24
N GLU A 86 0.47 -16.08 14.56
CA GLU A 86 0.91 -17.11 15.50
C GLU A 86 -0.12 -18.24 15.66
N ASP A 87 -1.40 -17.93 15.66
CA ASP A 87 -2.51 -18.92 15.70
C ASP A 87 -2.48 -19.85 14.46
N ARG A 88 -1.78 -19.47 13.39
CA ARG A 88 -1.53 -20.29 12.19
C ARG A 88 -0.17 -20.98 12.18
N GLY A 89 0.55 -20.97 13.31
CA GLY A 89 1.80 -21.69 13.50
C GLY A 89 3.07 -20.96 13.07
N ILE A 90 3.01 -19.68 12.72
CA ILE A 90 4.18 -18.85 12.40
C ILE A 90 4.60 -18.08 13.65
N SER A 91 5.73 -18.45 14.25
CA SER A 91 6.24 -17.78 15.45
C SER A 91 6.86 -16.43 15.14
N ILE A 92 6.43 -15.39 15.87
CA ILE A 92 6.96 -14.02 15.74
C ILE A 92 7.71 -13.65 17.01
N ASN A 93 9.00 -13.34 16.85
CA ASN A 93 9.89 -12.99 17.96
C ASN A 93 10.84 -11.84 17.56
N PRO A 94 11.64 -11.27 18.49
CA PRO A 94 12.52 -10.13 18.19
C PRO A 94 13.64 -10.39 17.17
N LYS A 95 13.93 -11.64 16.83
CA LYS A 95 14.85 -11.97 15.71
C LYS A 95 14.14 -11.83 14.36
N HIS A 96 12.84 -12.10 14.32
CA HIS A 96 12.01 -12.11 13.13
C HIS A 96 11.33 -10.76 12.85
N LEU A 97 10.91 -10.02 13.90
CA LEU A 97 10.26 -8.71 13.78
C LEU A 97 11.04 -7.64 14.54
N LYS A 98 11.22 -6.48 13.92
CA LYS A 98 11.82 -5.29 14.53
C LYS A 98 10.95 -4.06 14.28
N LEU A 99 10.87 -3.19 15.28
CA LEU A 99 10.14 -1.93 15.23
C LEU A 99 11.11 -0.78 15.37
N SER A 100 11.03 0.20 14.47
CA SER A 100 11.86 1.40 14.60
C SER A 100 11.51 2.18 15.85
N LYS A 101 12.51 2.48 16.66
CA LYS A 101 12.35 3.40 17.80
C LYS A 101 11.84 4.79 17.42
N LYS A 102 11.98 5.19 16.14
CA LYS A 102 11.54 6.49 15.62
C LYS A 102 10.15 6.45 15.01
N ALA A 103 9.58 5.28 14.75
CA ALA A 103 8.24 5.16 14.19
C ALA A 103 7.19 5.82 15.10
N THR A 104 6.21 6.43 14.49
CA THR A 104 5.17 7.18 15.19
C THR A 104 4.10 6.22 15.72
N ILE A 105 3.68 6.40 16.97
CA ILE A 105 2.56 5.65 17.54
C ILE A 105 1.25 6.25 17.04
N SER A 106 0.38 5.41 16.49
CA SER A 106 -1.04 5.75 16.32
C SER A 106 -1.72 5.65 17.67
N MET A 107 -1.86 6.80 18.34
CA MET A 107 -2.44 6.90 19.68
C MET A 107 -3.96 6.68 19.63
N PRO A 108 -4.61 6.28 20.74
CA PRO A 108 -6.04 5.99 20.77
C PRO A 108 -6.93 7.12 20.22
N TRP A 109 -6.56 8.39 20.44
CA TRP A 109 -7.32 9.53 19.95
C TRP A 109 -7.32 9.66 18.41
N HIS A 110 -6.32 9.13 17.69
CA HIS A 110 -6.26 9.28 16.24
C HIS A 110 -7.42 8.55 15.56
N ARG A 111 -7.72 7.33 16.01
CA ARG A 111 -8.86 6.56 15.51
C ARG A 111 -10.19 7.20 15.91
N ILE A 112 -10.30 7.70 17.14
CA ILE A 112 -11.49 8.40 17.62
C ILE A 112 -11.75 9.65 16.76
N GLN A 113 -10.73 10.48 16.50
CA GLN A 113 -10.85 11.67 15.66
C GLN A 113 -11.29 11.33 14.23
N ASP A 114 -10.69 10.31 13.62
CA ASP A 114 -11.02 9.87 12.25
C ASP A 114 -12.49 9.41 12.15
N GLU A 115 -12.93 8.61 13.12
CA GLU A 115 -14.31 8.12 13.18
C GLU A 115 -15.32 9.27 13.38
N LEU A 116 -15.04 10.18 14.30
CA LEU A 116 -15.92 11.31 14.59
C LEU A 116 -16.03 12.26 13.40
N GLU A 117 -14.94 12.57 12.73
CA GLU A 117 -14.92 13.43 11.56
C GLU A 117 -15.63 12.80 10.37
N GLU A 118 -15.36 11.52 10.08
CA GLU A 118 -16.05 10.83 8.99
C GLU A 118 -17.56 10.76 9.24
N ASN A 119 -18.00 10.48 10.48
CA ASN A 119 -19.41 10.52 10.86
C ASN A 119 -20.03 11.92 10.69
N ARG A 120 -19.26 12.99 10.98
CA ARG A 120 -19.70 14.38 10.77
C ARG A 120 -19.87 14.66 9.28
N LEU A 121 -18.92 14.24 8.45
CA LEU A 121 -18.94 14.43 7.00
C LEU A 121 -20.05 13.60 6.33
N GLU A 122 -20.32 12.39 6.79
CA GLU A 122 -21.46 11.59 6.31
C GLU A 122 -22.80 12.32 6.47
N ARG A 123 -23.01 13.03 7.59
CA ARG A 123 -24.24 13.80 7.82
C ARG A 123 -24.39 14.98 6.87
N THR A 124 -23.30 15.52 6.34
CA THR A 124 -23.30 16.64 5.40
C THR A 124 -23.20 16.21 3.94
N GLY A 125 -23.14 14.90 3.66
CA GLY A 125 -22.97 14.37 2.31
C GLY A 125 -21.58 14.58 1.72
N SER A 126 -20.58 14.90 2.57
CA SER A 126 -19.20 15.22 2.18
C SER A 126 -18.21 14.16 2.66
N ALA A 127 -18.66 12.95 2.96
CA ALA A 127 -17.82 11.86 3.46
C ALA A 127 -16.67 11.56 2.48
N PHE A 128 -15.48 11.44 3.05
CA PHE A 128 -14.25 11.20 2.30
C PHE A 128 -14.05 9.70 1.95
N GLY A 129 -14.73 8.80 2.69
CA GLY A 129 -14.53 7.36 2.60
C GLY A 129 -13.29 6.90 3.35
N SER A 130 -12.98 7.54 4.47
CA SER A 130 -11.86 7.17 5.35
C SER A 130 -11.93 5.70 5.75
N THR A 131 -10.77 5.10 5.95
CA THR A 131 -10.66 3.74 6.53
C THR A 131 -11.00 3.71 8.03
N ARG A 132 -11.18 4.87 8.67
CA ARG A 132 -11.44 5.04 10.11
C ARG A 132 -10.33 4.42 10.99
N ARG A 133 -9.10 4.44 10.48
CA ARG A 133 -7.89 3.90 11.14
C ARG A 133 -7.01 4.97 11.78
N GLY A 134 -7.42 6.23 11.70
CA GLY A 134 -6.68 7.36 12.29
C GLY A 134 -5.41 7.76 11.56
N ILE A 135 -5.21 7.31 10.32
CA ILE A 135 -3.95 7.49 9.59
C ILE A 135 -3.64 8.97 9.35
N ALA A 136 -4.60 9.74 8.83
CA ALA A 136 -4.42 11.16 8.57
C ALA A 136 -4.09 11.94 9.85
N TYR A 137 -4.75 11.62 10.94
CA TYR A 137 -4.54 12.25 12.25
C TYR A 137 -3.18 11.91 12.84
N ALA A 138 -2.74 10.65 12.72
CA ALA A 138 -1.43 10.23 13.20
C ALA A 138 -0.29 10.90 12.42
N TYR A 139 -0.40 11.02 11.09
CA TYR A 139 0.56 11.78 10.28
C TYR A 139 0.51 13.28 10.58
N SER A 140 -0.67 13.89 10.70
CA SER A 140 -0.81 15.28 11.11
C SER A 140 -0.09 15.54 12.44
N ASP A 141 -0.29 14.71 13.44
CA ASP A 141 0.34 14.86 14.74
C ASP A 141 1.85 14.57 14.72
N LYS A 142 2.32 13.66 13.85
CA LYS A 142 3.75 13.49 13.58
C LYS A 142 4.40 14.82 13.16
N TYR A 143 3.81 15.52 12.19
CA TYR A 143 4.33 16.80 11.70
C TYR A 143 4.09 17.96 12.67
N ARG A 144 2.97 17.95 13.40
CA ARG A 144 2.71 18.89 14.51
C ARG A 144 3.57 18.59 15.76
N LYS A 145 4.27 17.45 15.82
CA LYS A 145 5.06 16.96 16.96
C LYS A 145 4.21 16.75 18.22
N LYS A 146 2.95 16.31 18.03
CA LYS A 146 1.96 16.08 19.08
C LYS A 146 1.60 14.61 19.24
N THR A 147 2.61 13.73 19.19
CA THR A 147 2.46 12.29 19.43
C THR A 147 3.72 11.72 20.05
N LEU A 148 3.69 10.44 20.41
CA LEU A 148 4.85 9.68 20.86
C LEU A 148 5.44 8.87 19.71
N ARG A 149 6.73 8.59 19.82
CA ARG A 149 7.44 7.58 19.03
C ARG A 149 7.55 6.28 19.80
N LEU A 150 7.75 5.17 19.12
CA LEU A 150 7.90 3.85 19.78
C LEU A 150 9.04 3.84 20.80
N GLY A 151 10.14 4.56 20.55
CA GLY A 151 11.23 4.69 21.50
C GLY A 151 10.84 5.34 22.83
N ASP A 152 9.80 6.19 22.87
CA ASP A 152 9.32 6.79 24.10
C ASP A 152 8.72 5.75 25.07
N LEU A 153 8.22 4.63 24.55
CA LEU A 153 7.70 3.53 25.37
C LEU A 153 8.79 2.86 26.22
N LEU A 154 10.05 2.98 25.82
CA LEU A 154 11.20 2.46 26.59
C LEU A 154 11.58 3.36 27.78
N HIS A 155 11.00 4.56 27.86
CA HIS A 155 11.35 5.60 28.81
C HIS A 155 10.13 6.20 29.52
N LEU A 156 9.07 5.41 29.74
CA LEU A 156 7.80 5.89 30.34
C LEU A 156 7.94 6.36 31.79
N ASP A 157 9.00 5.93 32.50
CA ASP A 157 9.30 6.42 33.87
C ASP A 157 10.09 7.73 33.88
N ASP A 158 10.54 8.22 32.71
CA ASP A 158 11.16 9.51 32.57
C ASP A 158 10.12 10.64 32.74
N THR A 159 10.37 11.53 33.67
CA THR A 159 9.48 12.68 33.97
C THR A 159 9.27 13.58 32.74
N ALA A 160 10.25 13.70 31.85
CA ALA A 160 10.14 14.50 30.63
C ALA A 160 9.19 13.84 29.63
N VAL A 161 9.23 12.53 29.49
CA VAL A 161 8.28 11.76 28.63
C VAL A 161 6.86 11.89 29.17
N GLN A 162 6.67 11.73 30.48
CA GLN A 162 5.36 11.86 31.12
C GLN A 162 4.80 13.28 31.00
N ALA A 163 5.63 14.31 31.23
CA ALA A 163 5.21 15.71 31.09
C ALA A 163 4.78 16.01 29.64
N ARG A 164 5.56 15.53 28.65
CA ARG A 164 5.20 15.67 27.22
C ARG A 164 3.90 14.96 26.90
N LEU A 165 3.70 13.71 27.36
CA LEU A 165 2.46 12.97 27.13
C LEU A 165 1.26 13.71 27.73
N LYS A 166 1.39 14.27 28.94
CA LYS A 166 0.33 15.05 29.59
C LYS A 166 -0.03 16.30 28.77
N THR A 167 0.98 17.06 28.33
CA THR A 167 0.76 18.27 27.49
C THR A 167 0.09 17.94 26.16
N ILE A 168 0.49 16.83 25.54
CA ILE A 168 -0.15 16.36 24.30
C ILE A 168 -1.60 16.01 24.57
N LEU A 169 -1.90 15.24 25.62
CA LEU A 169 -3.25 14.83 25.97
C LEU A 169 -4.17 16.04 26.28
N GLU A 170 -3.66 17.03 27.01
CA GLU A 170 -4.39 18.29 27.28
C GLU A 170 -4.81 18.98 25.98
N SER A 171 -3.89 19.10 25.01
CA SER A 171 -4.20 19.64 23.68
C SER A 171 -5.24 18.80 22.91
N LYS A 172 -5.14 17.47 23.01
CA LYS A 172 -6.08 16.56 22.33
C LYS A 172 -7.46 16.60 22.96
N ASN A 173 -7.54 16.67 24.26
CA ASN A 173 -8.81 16.83 24.97
C ASN A 173 -9.52 18.13 24.60
N LEU A 174 -8.79 19.25 24.40
CA LEU A 174 -9.36 20.48 23.88
C LEU A 174 -9.90 20.32 22.46
N GLU A 175 -9.17 19.62 21.57
CA GLU A 175 -9.63 19.34 20.20
C GLU A 175 -10.90 18.43 20.22
N LEU A 176 -10.90 17.37 21.02
CA LEU A 176 -12.03 16.42 21.12
C LEU A 176 -13.28 17.09 21.72
N ALA A 177 -13.12 17.86 22.78
CA ALA A 177 -14.23 18.56 23.42
C ALA A 177 -14.78 19.69 22.52
N GLY A 178 -13.91 20.52 21.96
CA GLY A 178 -14.30 21.68 21.17
C GLY A 178 -14.91 21.36 19.82
N CYS A 179 -14.34 20.38 19.10
CA CYS A 179 -14.79 20.03 17.75
C CYS A 179 -15.88 18.96 17.74
N TYR A 180 -15.86 18.03 18.70
CA TYR A 180 -16.70 16.83 18.63
C TYR A 180 -17.55 16.60 19.89
N HIS A 181 -17.48 17.49 20.89
CA HIS A 181 -18.24 17.40 22.16
C HIS A 181 -18.00 16.07 22.90
N GLN A 182 -16.75 15.56 22.83
CA GLN A 182 -16.35 14.33 23.51
C GLN A 182 -15.86 14.61 24.93
N GLU A 183 -16.10 13.66 25.82
CA GLU A 183 -15.51 13.70 27.16
C GLU A 183 -14.00 13.60 27.10
N PRO A 184 -13.26 14.29 27.99
CA PRO A 184 -11.82 14.24 28.05
C PRO A 184 -11.28 12.83 28.35
N MET A 185 -10.24 12.44 27.64
CA MET A 185 -9.50 11.22 27.97
C MET A 185 -8.70 11.38 29.25
N SER A 186 -8.69 10.35 30.09
CA SER A 186 -7.98 10.33 31.37
C SER A 186 -6.47 10.12 31.17
N TYR A 187 -5.65 10.97 31.79
CA TYR A 187 -4.19 10.80 31.74
C TYR A 187 -3.72 9.48 32.40
N PRO A 188 -4.19 9.09 33.62
CA PRO A 188 -3.83 7.79 34.18
C PRO A 188 -4.15 6.63 33.26
N ALA A 189 -5.35 6.59 32.67
CA ALA A 189 -5.74 5.53 31.75
C ALA A 189 -4.85 5.49 30.50
N LEU A 190 -4.47 6.65 29.96
CA LEU A 190 -3.57 6.74 28.81
C LEU A 190 -2.15 6.25 29.17
N LEU A 191 -1.65 6.61 30.33
CA LEU A 191 -0.32 6.16 30.81
C LEU A 191 -0.31 4.63 31.02
N ASP A 192 -1.38 4.09 31.58
CA ASP A 192 -1.52 2.64 31.78
C ASP A 192 -1.59 1.91 30.42
N TRP A 193 -2.31 2.48 29.44
CA TRP A 193 -2.30 1.99 28.06
C TRP A 193 -0.87 1.97 27.49
N CYS A 194 -0.11 3.07 27.65
CA CYS A 194 1.29 3.13 27.19
C CYS A 194 2.16 2.05 27.85
N ARG A 195 1.98 1.80 29.15
CA ARG A 195 2.71 0.74 29.88
C ARG A 195 2.37 -0.65 29.35
N GLU A 196 1.10 -0.92 29.13
CA GLU A 196 0.66 -2.18 28.55
C GLU A 196 1.28 -2.41 27.15
N GLN A 197 1.32 -1.37 26.30
CA GLN A 197 1.96 -1.47 25.00
C GLN A 197 3.49 -1.64 25.11
N SER A 198 4.12 -0.98 26.09
CA SER A 198 5.55 -1.16 26.36
C SER A 198 5.88 -2.59 26.76
N GLU A 199 5.12 -3.20 27.66
CA GLU A 199 5.30 -4.60 28.06
C GLU A 199 5.24 -5.57 26.87
N LYS A 200 4.31 -5.34 25.93
CA LYS A 200 4.15 -6.17 24.74
C LYS A 200 5.27 -6.00 23.72
N PHE A 201 5.70 -4.75 23.49
CA PHE A 201 6.49 -4.40 22.30
C PHE A 201 7.92 -3.95 22.57
N SER A 202 8.33 -3.63 23.82
CA SER A 202 9.66 -3.13 24.14
C SER A 202 10.79 -4.00 23.57
N LYS A 203 10.63 -5.32 23.62
CA LYS A 203 11.60 -6.29 23.09
C LYS A 203 11.81 -6.23 21.57
N TYR A 204 10.88 -5.66 20.81
CA TYR A 204 10.95 -5.50 19.35
C TYR A 204 11.54 -4.15 18.93
N ILE A 205 11.51 -3.15 19.82
CA ILE A 205 11.89 -1.77 19.52
C ILE A 205 13.42 -1.64 19.52
N CYS A 206 13.99 -1.16 18.41
CA CYS A 206 15.43 -1.02 18.26
C CYS A 206 15.82 0.09 17.27
N ASP A 207 17.12 0.29 17.07
CA ASP A 207 17.70 1.15 16.03
C ASP A 207 17.71 0.39 14.69
N THR A 208 16.61 0.49 13.94
CA THR A 208 16.45 -0.22 12.69
C THR A 208 17.28 0.37 11.56
N GLY A 209 17.54 1.68 11.55
CA GLY A 209 18.35 2.32 10.52
C GLY A 209 19.79 1.82 10.53
N THR A 210 20.43 1.82 11.72
CA THR A 210 21.77 1.26 11.87
C THR A 210 21.81 -0.24 11.53
N PHE A 211 20.75 -0.99 11.87
CA PHE A 211 20.65 -2.41 11.56
C PHE A 211 20.60 -2.65 10.05
N ILE A 212 19.73 -1.94 9.32
CA ILE A 212 19.56 -2.06 7.86
C ILE A 212 20.84 -1.64 7.14
N ASP A 213 21.44 -0.51 7.54
CA ASP A 213 22.66 -0.01 6.89
C ASP A 213 23.84 -0.98 7.02
N LYS A 214 24.01 -1.58 8.20
CA LYS A 214 25.02 -2.65 8.41
C LYS A 214 24.71 -3.90 7.55
N ALA A 215 23.46 -4.31 7.48
CA ALA A 215 23.06 -5.46 6.67
C ALA A 215 23.39 -5.23 5.20
N LEU A 216 23.04 -4.08 4.63
CA LEU A 216 23.38 -3.69 3.27
C LEU A 216 24.89 -3.67 3.03
N SER A 217 25.65 -3.11 3.98
CA SER A 217 27.13 -3.07 3.91
C SER A 217 27.77 -4.48 3.96
N CYS A 218 27.06 -5.46 4.54
CA CYS A 218 27.44 -6.89 4.54
C CYS A 218 26.89 -7.66 3.32
N GLY A 219 26.39 -6.98 2.30
CA GLY A 219 25.89 -7.61 1.07
C GLY A 219 24.50 -8.25 1.19
N LYS A 220 23.77 -7.98 2.27
CA LYS A 220 22.41 -8.50 2.47
C LYS A 220 21.42 -7.88 1.48
N LYS A 221 20.38 -8.67 1.13
CA LYS A 221 19.28 -8.23 0.27
C LYS A 221 18.14 -7.67 1.08
N VAL A 222 17.80 -6.41 0.83
CA VAL A 222 16.74 -5.67 1.55
C VAL A 222 15.65 -5.26 0.58
N ILE A 223 14.39 -5.55 0.93
CA ILE A 223 13.21 -5.12 0.18
C ILE A 223 12.51 -4.00 0.95
N LEU A 224 12.21 -2.90 0.29
CA LEU A 224 11.36 -1.83 0.77
C LEU A 224 9.94 -2.04 0.25
N GLU A 225 9.01 -2.30 1.15
CA GLU A 225 7.61 -2.59 0.86
C GLU A 225 6.76 -1.34 1.00
N ALA A 226 6.23 -0.83 -0.14
CA ALA A 226 5.26 0.24 -0.15
C ALA A 226 3.84 -0.27 0.08
N GLN A 227 2.96 0.62 0.50
CA GLN A 227 1.52 0.44 0.38
C GLN A 227 0.90 1.49 -0.55
N LEU A 228 -0.30 1.21 -1.08
CA LEU A 228 -0.98 2.02 -2.07
C LEU A 228 -0.15 2.16 -3.37
N GLY A 229 -0.36 3.21 -4.13
CA GLY A 229 0.34 3.50 -5.38
C GLY A 229 0.54 4.99 -5.58
N ALA A 230 1.24 5.38 -6.66
CA ALA A 230 1.64 6.76 -6.93
C ALA A 230 0.46 7.75 -6.93
N LEU A 231 -0.69 7.33 -7.45
CA LEU A 231 -1.88 8.19 -7.53
C LEU A 231 -2.58 8.43 -6.19
N ARG A 232 -2.09 7.77 -5.13
CA ARG A 232 -2.51 7.98 -3.73
C ARG A 232 -1.41 8.61 -2.87
N ASP A 233 -0.31 9.05 -3.48
CA ASP A 233 0.75 9.79 -2.79
C ASP A 233 0.23 11.13 -2.26
N ILE A 234 0.75 11.59 -1.11
CA ILE A 234 0.29 12.84 -0.50
C ILE A 234 0.62 14.06 -1.35
N ASP A 235 1.76 14.04 -2.06
CA ASP A 235 2.26 15.18 -2.83
C ASP A 235 2.00 15.04 -4.34
N TYR A 236 2.07 13.81 -4.86
CA TYR A 236 1.99 13.51 -6.30
C TYR A 236 0.69 12.83 -6.72
N GLY A 237 -0.17 12.47 -5.77
CA GLY A 237 -1.45 11.81 -6.03
C GLY A 237 -2.59 12.78 -6.34
N ILE A 238 -3.77 12.22 -6.54
CA ILE A 238 -5.01 12.95 -6.86
C ILE A 238 -5.55 13.57 -5.57
N PHE A 239 -4.98 14.70 -5.16
CA PHE A 239 -5.40 15.40 -3.95
C PHE A 239 -6.82 15.99 -4.09
N PRO A 240 -7.70 15.88 -3.05
CA PRO A 240 -7.43 15.40 -1.68
C PRO A 240 -7.65 13.88 -1.50
N TYR A 241 -7.88 13.12 -2.53
CA TYR A 241 -8.16 11.68 -2.49
C TYR A 241 -6.87 10.85 -2.38
N THR A 242 -5.98 11.23 -1.47
CA THR A 242 -4.67 10.64 -1.25
C THR A 242 -4.57 9.94 0.09
N SER A 243 -3.52 9.16 0.31
CA SER A 243 -3.06 8.79 1.65
C SER A 243 -2.33 9.98 2.27
N SER A 244 -2.16 9.98 3.59
CA SER A 244 -1.37 11.00 4.29
C SER A 244 0.12 10.65 4.36
N SER A 245 0.58 9.75 3.51
CA SER A 245 1.98 9.29 3.48
C SER A 245 2.54 9.32 2.06
N SER A 246 3.88 9.39 1.95
CA SER A 246 4.55 9.29 0.66
C SER A 246 4.64 7.83 0.21
N THR A 247 4.01 7.54 -0.93
CA THR A 247 3.98 6.20 -1.55
C THR A 247 5.05 6.04 -2.63
N ILE A 248 5.86 7.08 -2.84
CA ILE A 248 6.90 7.13 -3.87
C ILE A 248 8.13 6.32 -3.45
N SER A 249 8.74 5.62 -4.40
CA SER A 249 9.95 4.80 -4.21
C SER A 249 11.10 5.58 -3.56
N ALA A 250 11.28 6.84 -3.97
CA ALA A 250 12.30 7.73 -3.44
C ALA A 250 12.18 8.01 -1.92
N TYR A 251 10.97 7.88 -1.35
CA TYR A 251 10.77 7.98 0.09
C TYR A 251 11.16 6.68 0.82
N GLY A 252 11.29 5.57 0.12
CA GLY A 252 11.58 4.27 0.72
C GLY A 252 12.80 4.28 1.65
N PRO A 253 13.99 4.71 1.19
CA PRO A 253 15.17 4.83 2.04
C PRO A 253 14.99 5.79 3.23
N ILE A 254 14.23 6.87 3.08
CA ILE A 254 13.92 7.83 4.15
C ILE A 254 13.08 7.16 5.22
N GLY A 255 11.97 6.53 4.82
CA GLY A 255 11.05 5.86 5.74
C GLY A 255 11.62 4.56 6.36
N ALA A 256 12.68 4.02 5.77
CA ALA A 256 13.46 2.90 6.30
C ALA A 256 14.68 3.34 7.15
N GLU A 257 14.84 4.62 7.45
CA GLU A 257 15.94 5.22 8.25
C GLU A 257 17.34 5.09 7.62
N ILE A 258 17.43 4.97 6.31
CA ILE A 258 18.69 4.91 5.56
C ILE A 258 18.73 5.99 4.46
N PRO A 259 18.53 7.29 4.79
CA PRO A 259 18.31 8.36 3.81
C PRO A 259 19.50 8.61 2.88
N GLY A 260 20.68 8.09 3.20
CA GLY A 260 21.89 8.17 2.35
C GLY A 260 21.98 7.03 1.31
N ARG A 261 21.06 6.06 1.31
CA ARG A 261 21.01 4.98 0.34
C ARG A 261 20.03 5.27 -0.78
N HIS A 262 20.25 4.64 -1.91
CA HIS A 262 19.33 4.62 -3.04
C HIS A 262 18.95 3.17 -3.33
N ALA A 263 17.73 2.92 -3.80
CA ALA A 263 17.36 1.61 -4.27
C ALA A 263 18.18 1.23 -5.52
N ASP A 264 18.74 0.03 -5.52
CA ASP A 264 19.43 -0.51 -6.70
C ASP A 264 18.41 -0.84 -7.79
N HIS A 265 17.20 -1.28 -7.39
CA HIS A 265 16.07 -1.57 -8.27
C HIS A 265 14.77 -1.05 -7.69
N VAL A 266 13.89 -0.59 -8.58
CA VAL A 266 12.52 -0.19 -8.26
C VAL A 266 11.54 -1.04 -9.06
N VAL A 267 10.85 -1.94 -8.39
CA VAL A 267 9.79 -2.77 -8.98
C VAL A 267 8.47 -2.02 -8.91
N GLY A 268 7.99 -1.59 -10.05
CA GLY A 268 6.65 -1.02 -10.21
C GLY A 268 5.61 -2.09 -10.44
N VAL A 269 4.61 -2.19 -9.56
CA VAL A 269 3.55 -3.18 -9.71
C VAL A 269 2.35 -2.54 -10.39
N LEU A 270 1.92 -3.14 -11.49
CA LEU A 270 0.72 -2.81 -12.27
C LEU A 270 -0.28 -3.97 -12.22
N LYS A 271 -1.54 -3.66 -12.37
CA LYS A 271 -2.60 -4.64 -12.62
C LYS A 271 -2.98 -4.61 -14.09
N ALA A 272 -3.34 -5.75 -14.66
CA ALA A 272 -3.76 -5.84 -16.07
C ALA A 272 -5.05 -5.06 -16.40
N TYR A 273 -5.69 -4.49 -15.41
CA TYR A 273 -6.83 -3.57 -15.50
C TYR A 273 -6.77 -2.57 -14.35
N SER A 274 -7.58 -1.52 -14.37
CA SER A 274 -7.55 -0.50 -13.34
C SER A 274 -8.55 -0.75 -12.24
N THR A 275 -8.15 -0.48 -10.99
CA THR A 275 -9.06 -0.49 -9.83
C THR A 275 -8.80 0.70 -8.94
N CYS A 276 -9.87 1.23 -8.34
CA CYS A 276 -9.81 2.33 -7.41
C CYS A 276 -10.67 2.03 -6.18
N VAL A 277 -10.15 2.30 -5.00
CA VAL A 277 -10.89 2.24 -3.72
C VAL A 277 -11.10 3.65 -3.20
N GLY A 278 -12.30 3.93 -2.68
CA GLY A 278 -12.66 5.24 -2.16
C GLY A 278 -13.12 6.22 -3.23
N ALA A 279 -13.29 7.46 -2.80
CA ALA A 279 -13.75 8.56 -3.64
C ALA A 279 -12.65 9.12 -4.55
N GLY A 280 -13.01 10.08 -5.38
CA GLY A 280 -12.15 10.81 -6.28
C GLY A 280 -12.24 10.37 -7.74
N PRO A 281 -11.60 11.12 -8.63
CA PRO A 281 -11.60 10.88 -10.06
C PRO A 281 -11.07 9.49 -10.42
N PHE A 282 -11.79 8.82 -11.31
CA PHE A 282 -11.40 7.53 -11.87
C PHE A 282 -11.93 7.40 -13.29
N VAL A 283 -11.23 8.00 -14.24
CA VAL A 283 -11.65 8.10 -15.66
C VAL A 283 -11.94 6.72 -16.26
N ALA A 284 -11.21 5.69 -15.83
CA ALA A 284 -11.36 4.34 -16.31
C ALA A 284 -12.76 3.73 -16.06
N GLU A 285 -13.47 4.17 -15.03
CA GLU A 285 -14.81 3.68 -14.71
C GLU A 285 -15.82 4.02 -15.80
N ASN A 286 -15.65 5.18 -16.44
CA ASN A 286 -16.53 5.70 -17.47
C ASN A 286 -16.24 5.11 -18.86
N ALA A 287 -15.19 4.30 -19.01
CA ALA A 287 -14.76 3.72 -20.28
C ALA A 287 -15.58 2.49 -20.72
N VAL A 288 -16.36 1.90 -19.82
CA VAL A 288 -17.02 0.60 -20.03
C VAL A 288 -18.41 0.56 -19.40
N SER A 289 -19.24 -0.39 -19.85
CA SER A 289 -20.58 -0.58 -19.30
C SER A 289 -20.54 -1.14 -17.88
N GLU A 290 -21.60 -0.90 -17.11
CA GLU A 290 -21.75 -1.46 -15.76
C GLU A 290 -21.70 -3.00 -15.78
N LYS A 291 -22.25 -3.64 -16.80
CA LYS A 291 -22.16 -5.09 -16.96
C LYS A 291 -20.70 -5.55 -17.07
N TRP A 292 -19.90 -4.90 -17.89
CA TRP A 292 -18.47 -5.22 -18.02
C TRP A 292 -17.74 -5.08 -16.68
N GLN A 293 -18.05 -4.04 -15.91
CA GLN A 293 -17.49 -3.84 -14.57
C GLN A 293 -17.90 -4.94 -13.59
N GLN A 294 -19.18 -5.37 -13.63
CA GLN A 294 -19.69 -6.45 -12.78
C GLN A 294 -19.00 -7.78 -13.12
N ASP A 295 -18.88 -8.11 -14.39
CA ASP A 295 -18.21 -9.32 -14.88
C ASP A 295 -16.74 -9.33 -14.45
N LEU A 296 -16.02 -8.21 -14.60
CA LEU A 296 -14.62 -8.08 -14.17
C LEU A 296 -14.45 -8.17 -12.65
N ARG A 297 -15.35 -7.52 -11.88
CA ARG A 297 -15.32 -7.62 -10.41
C ARG A 297 -15.50 -9.06 -9.94
N ALA A 298 -16.42 -9.79 -10.55
CA ALA A 298 -16.65 -11.20 -10.22
C ALA A 298 -15.43 -12.06 -10.56
N ALA A 299 -14.88 -11.93 -11.77
CA ALA A 299 -13.71 -12.68 -12.22
C ALA A 299 -12.46 -12.36 -11.37
N GLY A 300 -12.23 -11.09 -11.05
CA GLY A 300 -11.06 -10.63 -10.32
C GLY A 300 -11.19 -10.71 -8.80
N GLY A 301 -12.38 -11.01 -8.26
CA GLY A 301 -12.64 -10.94 -6.82
C GLY A 301 -12.42 -9.52 -6.27
N GLU A 302 -12.82 -8.49 -7.04
CA GLU A 302 -12.53 -7.09 -6.72
C GLU A 302 -13.50 -6.53 -5.67
N PHE A 303 -13.31 -7.02 -4.44
CA PHE A 303 -14.03 -6.57 -3.25
C PHE A 303 -13.02 -6.20 -2.15
N GLY A 304 -13.37 -5.22 -1.34
CA GLY A 304 -12.53 -4.78 -0.23
C GLY A 304 -12.31 -5.90 0.79
N ALA A 305 -11.06 -6.23 1.09
CA ALA A 305 -10.71 -7.35 1.98
C ALA A 305 -11.31 -7.21 3.40
N ALA A 306 -11.42 -5.98 3.90
CA ALA A 306 -11.96 -5.70 5.23
C ALA A 306 -13.46 -5.38 5.24
N THR A 307 -13.98 -4.79 4.17
CA THR A 307 -15.35 -4.22 4.13
C THR A 307 -16.29 -4.99 3.23
N GLY A 308 -15.79 -5.85 2.35
CA GLY A 308 -16.58 -6.52 1.30
C GLY A 308 -17.18 -5.56 0.25
N ARG A 309 -16.89 -4.26 0.31
CA ARG A 309 -17.40 -3.28 -0.66
C ARG A 309 -16.85 -3.55 -2.05
N PRO A 310 -17.67 -3.48 -3.11
CA PRO A 310 -17.19 -3.62 -4.48
C PRO A 310 -16.20 -2.50 -4.81
N ARG A 311 -15.07 -2.86 -5.41
CA ARG A 311 -14.12 -1.87 -5.93
C ARG A 311 -14.65 -1.26 -7.22
N ARG A 312 -14.30 0.00 -7.47
CA ARG A 312 -14.46 0.64 -8.77
C ARG A 312 -13.44 -0.01 -9.71
N VAL A 313 -13.85 -0.39 -10.90
CA VAL A 313 -13.01 -1.10 -11.87
C VAL A 313 -13.18 -0.50 -13.26
N GLY A 314 -12.14 -0.58 -14.07
CA GLY A 314 -12.14 -0.14 -15.47
C GLY A 314 -11.02 -0.79 -16.26
N PRO A 315 -10.92 -0.51 -17.56
CA PRO A 315 -9.83 -0.97 -18.41
C PRO A 315 -8.47 -0.56 -17.89
N PHE A 316 -7.42 -1.19 -18.42
CA PHE A 316 -6.05 -0.71 -18.18
C PHE A 316 -5.93 0.74 -18.64
N ASP A 317 -5.43 1.59 -17.77
CA ASP A 317 -5.27 3.02 -18.01
C ASP A 317 -3.80 3.34 -18.26
N ALA A 318 -3.43 3.45 -19.54
CA ALA A 318 -2.06 3.74 -19.92
C ALA A 318 -1.66 5.18 -19.59
N VAL A 319 -2.62 6.12 -19.55
CA VAL A 319 -2.34 7.55 -19.26
C VAL A 319 -1.94 7.71 -17.80
N ALA A 320 -2.77 7.21 -16.89
CA ALA A 320 -2.50 7.22 -15.46
C ALA A 320 -1.25 6.38 -15.10
N SER A 321 -1.06 5.24 -15.81
CA SER A 321 0.09 4.36 -15.57
C SER A 321 1.42 4.99 -16.00
N ARG A 322 1.48 5.74 -17.12
CA ARG A 322 2.68 6.50 -17.50
C ARG A 322 3.06 7.53 -16.45
N TYR A 323 2.07 8.26 -15.93
CA TYR A 323 2.30 9.21 -14.84
C TYR A 323 2.88 8.51 -13.60
N GLY A 324 2.25 7.42 -13.17
CA GLY A 324 2.71 6.66 -12.01
C GLY A 324 4.10 6.06 -12.18
N LEU A 325 4.43 5.53 -13.36
CA LEU A 325 5.77 5.03 -13.69
C LEU A 325 6.82 6.14 -13.59
N ARG A 326 6.51 7.33 -14.10
CA ARG A 326 7.38 8.52 -13.98
C ARG A 326 7.62 8.87 -12.52
N CYS A 327 6.57 8.91 -11.70
CA CYS A 327 6.69 9.23 -10.27
C CYS A 327 7.51 8.18 -9.50
N GLN A 328 7.35 6.90 -9.82
CA GLN A 328 8.05 5.82 -9.14
C GLN A 328 9.46 5.57 -9.68
N HIS A 329 9.77 6.02 -10.89
CA HIS A 329 11.02 5.73 -11.59
C HIS A 329 11.35 4.22 -11.59
N ALA A 330 10.35 3.40 -11.91
CA ALA A 330 10.48 1.94 -11.90
C ALA A 330 11.34 1.46 -13.09
N ASP A 331 12.35 0.63 -12.79
CA ASP A 331 13.21 -0.03 -13.78
C ASP A 331 12.81 -1.47 -14.06
N LYS A 332 11.96 -2.05 -13.21
CA LYS A 332 11.34 -3.37 -13.38
C LYS A 332 9.83 -3.27 -13.20
N ILE A 333 9.08 -3.94 -14.07
CA ILE A 333 7.61 -3.90 -14.01
C ILE A 333 7.05 -5.29 -13.78
N ALA A 334 6.17 -5.39 -12.77
CA ALA A 334 5.37 -6.57 -12.49
C ALA A 334 3.91 -6.32 -12.88
N LEU A 335 3.41 -7.05 -13.87
CA LEU A 335 2.00 -7.05 -14.28
C LEU A 335 1.27 -8.18 -13.56
N THR A 336 0.23 -7.84 -12.81
CA THR A 336 -0.55 -8.81 -12.04
C THR A 336 -1.93 -9.02 -12.63
N LYS A 337 -2.56 -10.16 -12.30
CA LYS A 337 -3.94 -10.47 -12.62
C LYS A 337 -4.27 -10.50 -14.13
N LEU A 338 -3.34 -10.94 -14.96
CA LEU A 338 -3.58 -11.12 -16.39
C LEU A 338 -4.66 -12.19 -16.65
N ASP A 339 -4.69 -13.24 -15.83
CA ASP A 339 -5.66 -14.33 -15.82
C ASP A 339 -7.12 -13.86 -15.73
N VAL A 340 -7.36 -12.74 -15.04
CA VAL A 340 -8.72 -12.18 -14.86
C VAL A 340 -9.35 -11.71 -16.17
N LEU A 341 -8.53 -11.41 -17.18
CA LEU A 341 -8.99 -11.00 -18.50
C LEU A 341 -9.29 -12.18 -19.44
N SER A 342 -8.96 -13.41 -19.03
CA SER A 342 -9.37 -14.61 -19.79
C SER A 342 -10.90 -14.65 -19.93
N SER A 343 -11.38 -15.17 -21.05
CA SER A 343 -12.80 -15.17 -21.47
C SER A 343 -13.37 -13.82 -21.98
N MET A 344 -12.56 -12.77 -22.05
CA MET A 344 -12.97 -11.55 -22.74
C MET A 344 -12.70 -11.65 -24.25
N LYS A 345 -13.71 -11.39 -25.06
CA LYS A 345 -13.57 -11.39 -26.53
C LYS A 345 -12.78 -10.20 -27.03
N GLU A 346 -12.91 -9.08 -26.35
CA GLU A 346 -12.28 -7.80 -26.67
C GLU A 346 -11.92 -7.11 -25.37
N ILE A 347 -10.68 -6.60 -25.29
CA ILE A 347 -10.16 -5.94 -24.09
C ILE A 347 -9.91 -4.46 -24.42
N PRO A 348 -10.65 -3.54 -23.78
CA PRO A 348 -10.41 -2.11 -23.92
C PRO A 348 -9.17 -1.67 -23.15
N ILE A 349 -8.46 -0.67 -23.67
CA ILE A 349 -7.30 0.01 -23.06
C ILE A 349 -7.53 1.51 -23.21
N ILE A 350 -7.31 2.29 -22.16
CA ILE A 350 -7.36 3.75 -22.23
C ILE A 350 -6.00 4.26 -22.68
N THR A 351 -6.00 5.01 -23.79
CA THR A 351 -4.79 5.51 -24.43
C THR A 351 -4.63 7.01 -24.30
N GLY A 352 -5.71 7.72 -24.00
CA GLY A 352 -5.75 9.17 -23.87
C GLY A 352 -6.96 9.64 -23.07
N TYR A 353 -6.94 10.88 -22.64
CA TYR A 353 -8.08 11.59 -22.07
C TYR A 353 -8.41 12.79 -22.94
N ASN A 354 -9.69 13.02 -23.22
CA ASN A 354 -10.18 14.27 -23.81
C ASN A 354 -10.74 15.15 -22.70
N ASP A 355 -10.38 16.41 -22.71
CA ASP A 355 -10.99 17.44 -21.89
C ASP A 355 -12.44 17.74 -22.36
N PRO A 356 -13.21 18.60 -21.68
CA PRO A 356 -14.56 18.98 -22.12
C PRO A 356 -14.63 19.65 -23.49
N ASN A 357 -13.52 20.20 -24.01
CA ASN A 357 -13.42 20.83 -25.32
C ASN A 357 -13.05 19.81 -26.41
N GLY A 358 -12.80 18.54 -26.03
CA GLY A 358 -12.39 17.49 -26.96
C GLY A 358 -10.88 17.46 -27.24
N SER A 359 -10.08 18.23 -26.52
CA SER A 359 -8.62 18.23 -26.68
C SER A 359 -8.00 17.07 -25.89
N LEU A 360 -7.02 16.40 -26.51
CA LEU A 360 -6.25 15.37 -25.84
C LEU A 360 -5.35 15.99 -24.76
N VAL A 361 -5.44 15.47 -23.54
CA VAL A 361 -4.67 15.95 -22.39
C VAL A 361 -3.84 14.83 -21.76
N GLU A 362 -2.73 15.20 -21.13
CA GLU A 362 -1.93 14.31 -20.30
C GLU A 362 -2.57 14.17 -18.91
N PHE A 363 -2.10 13.17 -18.15
CA PHE A 363 -2.54 13.01 -16.76
C PHE A 363 -1.91 14.08 -15.87
N ASP A 364 -2.74 14.96 -15.33
CA ASP A 364 -2.35 15.89 -14.27
C ASP A 364 -3.29 15.69 -13.05
N PRO A 365 -2.77 15.30 -11.88
CA PRO A 365 -3.59 15.07 -10.69
C PRO A 365 -4.23 16.35 -10.13
N THR A 366 -3.83 17.52 -10.61
CA THR A 366 -4.40 18.82 -10.22
C THR A 366 -5.52 19.28 -11.14
N ASP A 367 -5.68 18.64 -12.29
CA ASP A 367 -6.75 18.93 -13.24
C ASP A 367 -8.10 18.33 -12.83
N ASN A 368 -9.17 18.82 -13.44
CA ASN A 368 -10.51 18.29 -13.25
C ASN A 368 -10.68 16.96 -14.03
N LEU A 369 -10.06 15.90 -13.53
CA LEU A 369 -10.11 14.56 -14.15
C LEU A 369 -11.54 14.00 -14.25
N ASP A 370 -12.48 14.40 -13.39
CA ASP A 370 -13.87 13.97 -13.45
C ASP A 370 -14.60 14.48 -14.71
N SER A 371 -14.10 15.56 -15.30
CA SER A 371 -14.64 16.10 -16.56
C SER A 371 -14.05 15.45 -17.80
N CYS A 372 -13.00 14.66 -17.66
CA CYS A 372 -12.33 14.01 -18.78
C CYS A 372 -13.11 12.79 -19.28
N THR A 373 -13.05 12.57 -20.60
CA THR A 373 -13.57 11.37 -21.24
C THR A 373 -12.44 10.48 -21.76
N PRO A 374 -12.51 9.14 -21.54
CA PRO A 374 -11.45 8.24 -21.98
C PRO A 374 -11.43 8.04 -23.49
N VAL A 375 -10.23 8.05 -24.09
CA VAL A 375 -10.00 7.55 -25.44
C VAL A 375 -9.65 6.08 -25.37
N ILE A 376 -10.43 5.23 -26.05
CA ILE A 376 -10.37 3.78 -25.90
C ILE A 376 -9.78 3.16 -27.17
N TYR A 377 -8.74 2.33 -26.97
CA TYR A 377 -8.23 1.39 -27.97
C TYR A 377 -8.61 -0.03 -27.54
N LYS A 378 -8.99 -0.88 -28.49
CA LYS A 378 -9.43 -2.23 -28.20
C LYS A 378 -8.54 -3.25 -28.87
N VAL A 379 -8.20 -4.30 -28.15
CA VAL A 379 -7.43 -5.43 -28.65
C VAL A 379 -8.26 -6.71 -28.56
N PRO A 380 -8.01 -7.72 -29.43
CA PRO A 380 -8.63 -9.02 -29.29
C PRO A 380 -8.25 -9.66 -27.94
N GLY A 381 -9.24 -10.23 -27.26
CA GLY A 381 -9.03 -11.00 -26.05
C GLY A 381 -8.70 -12.46 -26.32
N TRP A 382 -8.64 -13.26 -25.24
CA TRP A 382 -8.40 -14.71 -25.31
C TRP A 382 -9.39 -15.43 -24.38
N GLU A 383 -9.68 -16.70 -24.72
CA GLU A 383 -10.64 -17.52 -23.96
C GLU A 383 -9.95 -18.65 -23.18
N GLU A 384 -8.66 -18.86 -23.41
CA GLU A 384 -7.88 -19.92 -22.80
C GLU A 384 -7.54 -19.59 -21.34
N ASP A 385 -7.54 -20.62 -20.48
CA ASP A 385 -6.95 -20.54 -19.15
C ASP A 385 -5.42 -20.47 -19.27
N ILE A 386 -4.85 -19.39 -18.78
CA ILE A 386 -3.41 -19.13 -18.81
C ILE A 386 -2.69 -19.49 -17.50
N SER A 387 -3.39 -19.97 -16.48
CA SER A 387 -2.84 -20.26 -15.16
C SER A 387 -1.74 -21.33 -15.17
N HIS A 388 -1.70 -22.16 -16.19
CA HIS A 388 -0.69 -23.20 -16.40
C HIS A 388 0.56 -22.72 -17.12
N CYS A 389 0.53 -21.53 -17.77
CA CYS A 389 1.69 -21.00 -18.49
C CYS A 389 2.84 -20.67 -17.50
N ARG A 390 4.06 -21.01 -17.88
CA ARG A 390 5.29 -20.74 -17.10
C ARG A 390 6.35 -19.99 -17.90
N THR A 391 6.15 -19.89 -19.20
CA THR A 391 7.01 -19.12 -20.11
C THR A 391 6.16 -18.15 -20.92
N PHE A 392 6.77 -17.05 -21.39
CA PHE A 392 6.04 -16.08 -22.23
C PHE A 392 5.55 -16.69 -23.54
N ASP A 393 6.27 -17.69 -24.08
CA ASP A 393 5.92 -18.34 -25.33
C ASP A 393 4.67 -19.23 -25.24
N GLU A 394 4.35 -19.73 -24.06
CA GLU A 394 3.15 -20.54 -23.80
C GLU A 394 1.85 -19.72 -23.78
N LEU A 395 1.95 -18.38 -23.63
CA LEU A 395 0.77 -17.52 -23.64
C LEU A 395 0.08 -17.55 -25.01
N PRO A 396 -1.27 -17.45 -25.04
CA PRO A 396 -2.03 -17.22 -26.26
C PRO A 396 -1.54 -15.99 -27.03
N ALA A 397 -1.62 -16.02 -28.35
CA ALA A 397 -1.15 -14.93 -29.21
C ALA A 397 -1.79 -13.56 -28.84
N ASN A 398 -3.07 -13.56 -28.49
CA ASN A 398 -3.77 -12.33 -28.07
C ASN A 398 -3.32 -11.84 -26.70
N ALA A 399 -2.99 -12.73 -25.75
CA ALA A 399 -2.43 -12.34 -24.46
C ALA A 399 -1.03 -11.71 -24.62
N LYS A 400 -0.18 -12.29 -25.48
CA LYS A 400 1.11 -11.68 -25.86
C LYS A 400 0.93 -10.32 -26.51
N ASN A 401 -0.03 -10.18 -27.43
CA ASN A 401 -0.34 -8.91 -28.08
C ASN A 401 -0.82 -7.86 -27.07
N TYR A 402 -1.65 -8.24 -26.11
CA TYR A 402 -2.11 -7.35 -25.05
C TYR A 402 -0.92 -6.80 -24.23
N ILE A 403 -0.02 -7.69 -23.77
CA ILE A 403 1.17 -7.31 -23.03
C ILE A 403 2.05 -6.35 -23.86
N LYS A 404 2.34 -6.71 -25.11
CA LYS A 404 3.14 -5.87 -26.00
C LYS A 404 2.49 -4.51 -26.24
N THR A 405 1.18 -4.46 -26.43
CA THR A 405 0.44 -3.20 -26.60
C THR A 405 0.60 -2.30 -25.37
N ILE A 406 0.53 -2.87 -24.16
CA ILE A 406 0.77 -2.11 -22.92
C ILE A 406 2.22 -1.62 -22.85
N GLU A 407 3.20 -2.48 -23.15
CA GLU A 407 4.62 -2.10 -23.17
C GLU A 407 4.90 -0.93 -24.13
N ASP A 408 4.33 -1.01 -25.32
CA ASP A 408 4.47 0.06 -26.34
C ASP A 408 3.84 1.37 -25.84
N MET A 409 2.68 1.31 -25.18
CA MET A 409 2.01 2.48 -24.62
C MET A 409 2.72 3.07 -23.40
N LEU A 410 3.36 2.24 -22.59
CA LEU A 410 4.09 2.67 -21.39
C LEU A 410 5.54 3.06 -21.70
N HIS A 411 6.06 2.72 -22.87
CA HIS A 411 7.48 2.81 -23.24
C HIS A 411 8.39 2.10 -22.23
N ALA A 412 7.94 0.94 -21.72
CA ALA A 412 8.61 0.19 -20.67
C ALA A 412 8.36 -1.31 -20.81
N GLU A 413 9.34 -2.13 -20.45
CA GLU A 413 9.26 -3.59 -20.52
C GLU A 413 8.61 -4.17 -19.26
N ILE A 414 7.70 -5.13 -19.44
CA ILE A 414 7.11 -5.91 -18.36
C ILE A 414 7.95 -7.16 -18.12
N ASN A 415 8.53 -7.28 -16.94
CA ASN A 415 9.50 -8.33 -16.62
C ASN A 415 8.88 -9.51 -15.85
N PHE A 416 7.83 -9.27 -15.07
CA PHE A 416 7.10 -10.27 -14.30
C PHE A 416 5.62 -10.22 -14.69
N ILE A 417 5.02 -11.39 -14.94
CA ILE A 417 3.61 -11.49 -15.34
C ILE A 417 2.92 -12.57 -14.50
N SER A 418 1.93 -12.17 -13.70
CA SER A 418 1.10 -13.10 -12.93
C SER A 418 -0.04 -13.62 -13.80
N VAL A 419 -0.12 -14.95 -13.91
CA VAL A 419 -1.10 -15.67 -14.73
C VAL A 419 -2.14 -16.45 -13.92
N GLY A 420 -2.15 -16.25 -12.59
CA GLY A 420 -3.12 -16.87 -11.68
C GLY A 420 -2.90 -16.42 -10.24
N ALA A 421 -3.66 -16.96 -9.30
CA ALA A 421 -3.66 -16.52 -7.90
C ALA A 421 -2.60 -17.22 -7.03
N LYS A 422 -2.14 -18.43 -7.39
CA LYS A 422 -1.19 -19.19 -6.58
C LYS A 422 0.22 -18.63 -6.70
N ARG A 423 1.08 -18.94 -5.73
CA ARG A 423 2.46 -18.44 -5.63
C ARG A 423 3.28 -18.74 -6.90
N ASP A 424 3.13 -19.94 -7.48
CA ASP A 424 3.85 -20.43 -8.66
C ASP A 424 3.21 -20.05 -10.02
N GLU A 425 2.06 -19.37 -10.02
CA GLU A 425 1.33 -19.00 -11.25
C GLU A 425 1.82 -17.65 -11.79
N TYR A 426 3.08 -17.62 -12.22
CA TYR A 426 3.71 -16.46 -12.87
C TYR A 426 4.73 -16.91 -13.92
N LEU A 427 5.13 -15.98 -14.74
CA LEU A 427 6.23 -16.14 -15.69
C LEU A 427 7.13 -14.89 -15.70
N LEU A 428 8.36 -15.06 -16.10
CA LEU A 428 9.34 -13.99 -16.25
C LEU A 428 9.61 -13.73 -17.74
N LYS A 429 9.83 -12.47 -18.06
CA LYS A 429 10.18 -11.99 -19.39
C LYS A 429 11.37 -11.06 -19.29
N GLY A 430 12.43 -11.34 -20.05
CA GLY A 430 13.66 -10.55 -19.96
C GLY A 430 14.41 -10.70 -18.63
N GLU A 431 15.18 -9.68 -18.28
CA GLU A 431 15.95 -9.66 -17.03
C GLU A 431 15.06 -9.26 -15.84
N TRP A 432 15.03 -10.09 -14.82
CA TRP A 432 14.41 -9.82 -13.52
C TRP A 432 15.49 -9.47 -12.49
N LEU A 433 15.27 -9.64 -11.20
CA LEU A 433 16.18 -9.27 -10.08
C LEU A 433 17.21 -10.37 -9.75
#